data_97b3d04322009d2217aeb543f210a64e
#
_entry.id   97b3d04322009d2217aeb543f210a64e
#
_cell.length_a   1.000
_cell.length_b   1.000
_cell.length_c   1.000
_cell.angle_alpha   90.00
_cell.angle_beta   90.00
_cell.angle_gamma   90.00
#
_symmetry.space_group_name_H-M   'P 1'
#
loop_
_entity.id
_entity.type
_entity.pdbx_description
1 polymer ?
#
loop_
_entity_poly.entity_id
_entity_poly.type
_entity_poly.pdbx_seq_one_letter_code
_entity_poly.pdbx_strand_id
1 'polypeptide(L)'
;RPQLLRGEPAPQPLIVQEAEVTYAVELGTHLSTGLFLDQRPQRAWLAHAHKPWGRVLNTFAHAGGFSVAAACAGAETVSIDLSSQWLSRVPRQMELNGLDPRGHTCLTGDVFDWLRRLAKRGERFDLIILDPPSTSVGTKRKRWSAAKDYPQLIEMTLPLLAPGGR
;
A
#
# COMPACT_ATOMS: atom_id res chain seq x y z
N ARG A 1 -7.95 -14.97 20.52
CA ARG A 1 -8.24 -13.52 20.46
C ARG A 1 -7.31 -12.79 21.42
N PRO A 2 -6.80 -11.58 21.07
CA PRO A 2 -6.06 -10.77 22.03
C PRO A 2 -6.93 -10.49 23.25
N GLN A 3 -6.33 -10.51 24.43
CA GLN A 3 -7.02 -10.29 25.68
C GLN A 3 -6.48 -9.02 26.33
N LEU A 4 -7.38 -8.13 26.76
CA LEU A 4 -6.98 -6.95 27.51
C LEU A 4 -6.40 -7.40 28.87
N LEU A 5 -5.14 -7.05 29.13
CA LEU A 5 -4.46 -7.39 30.37
C LEU A 5 -4.71 -6.37 31.47
N ARG A 6 -4.79 -5.07 31.12
CA ARG A 6 -4.98 -3.96 32.06
C ARG A 6 -5.41 -2.68 31.33
N GLY A 7 -6.19 -1.82 31.99
CA GLY A 7 -6.63 -0.52 31.50
C GLY A 7 -7.95 -0.56 30.72
N GLU A 8 -8.24 0.51 30.00
CA GLU A 8 -9.41 0.65 29.15
C GLU A 8 -9.14 0.08 27.75
N PRO A 9 -10.13 -0.49 27.07
CA PRO A 9 -10.02 -0.88 25.68
C PRO A 9 -9.65 0.32 24.81
N ALA A 10 -8.68 0.15 23.89
CA ALA A 10 -8.38 1.18 22.91
C ALA A 10 -9.60 1.44 22.00
N PRO A 11 -9.83 2.71 21.57
CA PRO A 11 -10.87 3.02 20.59
C PRO A 11 -10.65 2.25 19.29
N GLN A 12 -11.75 1.90 18.61
CA GLN A 12 -11.70 1.18 17.34
C GLN A 12 -12.45 1.96 16.25
N PRO A 13 -11.78 2.44 15.22
CA PRO A 13 -10.32 2.39 15.01
C PRO A 13 -9.56 3.34 15.94
N LEU A 14 -8.31 3.01 16.23
CA LEU A 14 -7.37 3.92 16.88
C LEU A 14 -6.76 4.83 15.81
N ILE A 15 -6.84 6.13 16.03
CA ILE A 15 -6.22 7.13 15.15
C ILE A 15 -4.79 7.37 15.62
N VAL A 16 -3.84 7.19 14.70
CA VAL A 16 -2.41 7.43 14.94
C VAL A 16 -1.87 8.40 13.91
N GLN A 17 -0.81 9.10 14.25
CA GLN A 17 -0.15 10.04 13.36
C GLN A 17 1.33 9.68 13.18
N GLU A 18 1.77 9.65 11.92
CA GLU A 18 3.18 9.55 11.55
C GLU A 18 3.56 10.78 10.74
N ALA A 19 4.44 11.62 11.26
CA ALA A 19 4.70 12.94 10.71
C ALA A 19 3.37 13.72 10.55
N GLU A 20 3.03 14.13 9.33
CA GLU A 20 1.80 14.88 9.04
C GLU A 20 0.65 13.98 8.50
N VAL A 21 0.88 12.67 8.41
CA VAL A 21 -0.09 11.72 7.88
C VAL A 21 -0.84 11.01 8.99
N THR A 22 -2.17 11.01 8.90
CA THR A 22 -3.07 10.37 9.86
C THR A 22 -3.51 9.00 9.36
N TYR A 23 -3.47 7.99 10.24
CA TYR A 23 -3.87 6.63 9.93
C TYR A 23 -4.88 6.10 10.94
N ALA A 24 -5.86 5.34 10.45
CA ALA A 24 -6.74 4.52 11.28
C ALA A 24 -6.16 3.10 11.37
N VAL A 25 -5.91 2.62 12.57
CA VAL A 25 -5.42 1.26 12.84
C VAL A 25 -6.40 0.50 13.73
N GLU A 26 -6.42 -0.81 13.63
CA GLU A 26 -7.28 -1.68 14.42
C GLU A 26 -6.44 -2.58 15.31
N LEU A 27 -6.64 -2.48 16.62
CA LEU A 27 -5.95 -3.32 17.59
C LEU A 27 -6.78 -4.54 17.93
N GLY A 28 -6.16 -5.72 17.84
CA GLY A 28 -6.78 -6.95 18.32
C GLY A 28 -7.88 -7.56 17.44
N THR A 29 -8.21 -6.97 16.31
CA THR A 29 -9.24 -7.48 15.39
C THR A 29 -8.65 -8.47 14.38
N HIS A 30 -7.43 -8.23 13.95
CA HIS A 30 -6.69 -9.02 12.95
C HIS A 30 -5.27 -9.32 13.43
N LEU A 31 -4.54 -10.14 12.67
CA LEU A 31 -3.11 -10.37 12.92
C LEU A 31 -2.26 -9.12 12.67
N SER A 32 -2.70 -8.25 11.75
CA SER A 32 -2.08 -6.96 11.48
C SER A 32 -2.97 -5.82 11.98
N THR A 33 -2.37 -4.76 12.46
CA THR A 33 -3.07 -3.52 12.85
C THR A 33 -3.51 -2.66 11.67
N GLY A 34 -3.03 -2.97 10.45
CA GLY A 34 -3.25 -2.16 9.24
C GLY A 34 -2.07 -1.25 8.88
N LEU A 35 -1.09 -1.09 9.76
CA LEU A 35 0.10 -0.28 9.53
C LEU A 35 1.35 -1.03 10.02
N PHE A 36 2.37 -1.14 9.18
CA PHE A 36 3.65 -1.78 9.49
C PHE A 36 4.67 -0.74 9.95
N LEU A 37 5.14 -0.84 11.20
CA LEU A 37 5.96 0.19 11.83
C LEU A 37 7.39 0.27 11.28
N ASP A 38 7.93 -0.83 10.80
CA ASP A 38 9.24 -0.93 10.16
C ASP A 38 9.35 -0.08 8.88
N GLN A 39 8.23 0.15 8.20
CA GLN A 39 8.14 0.98 6.99
C GLN A 39 7.88 2.48 7.27
N ARG A 40 7.88 2.90 8.54
CA ARG A 40 7.65 4.29 8.92
C ARG A 40 8.63 5.29 8.28
N PRO A 41 9.95 5.05 8.25
CA PRO A 41 10.90 5.96 7.60
C PRO A 41 10.62 6.14 6.11
N GLN A 42 10.25 5.07 5.39
CA GLN A 42 9.95 5.10 3.97
C GLN A 42 8.65 5.86 3.69
N ARG A 43 7.62 5.69 4.52
CA ARG A 43 6.39 6.49 4.41
C ARG A 43 6.64 7.96 4.68
N ALA A 44 7.44 8.29 5.70
CA ALA A 44 7.83 9.67 5.99
C ALA A 44 8.60 10.31 4.83
N TRP A 45 9.57 9.57 4.25
CA TRP A 45 10.29 10.03 3.07
C TRP A 45 9.34 10.31 1.90
N LEU A 46 8.34 9.45 1.69
CA LEU A 46 7.38 9.59 0.61
C LEU A 46 6.45 10.80 0.82
N ALA A 47 5.97 11.00 2.03
CA ALA A 47 5.10 12.12 2.39
C ALA A 47 5.79 13.49 2.31
N HIS A 48 7.12 13.53 2.54
CA HIS A 48 7.93 14.76 2.47
C HIS A 48 8.68 14.92 1.13
N ALA A 49 8.22 14.29 0.07
CA ALA A 49 8.88 14.41 -1.23
C ALA A 49 8.89 15.88 -1.69
N HIS A 50 10.08 16.44 -1.94
CA HIS A 50 10.26 17.83 -2.38
C HIS A 50 9.60 18.15 -3.74
N LYS A 51 9.36 17.11 -4.55
CA LYS A 51 8.60 17.21 -5.79
C LYS A 51 7.44 16.22 -5.71
N PRO A 52 6.21 16.64 -6.03
CA PRO A 52 5.10 15.72 -6.04
C PRO A 52 5.37 14.61 -7.05
N TRP A 53 5.10 13.39 -6.64
CA TRP A 53 5.00 12.25 -7.55
C TRP A 53 3.71 12.45 -8.36
N GLY A 54 3.74 12.28 -9.67
CA GLY A 54 2.53 12.34 -10.48
C GLY A 54 1.65 11.12 -10.20
N ARG A 55 2.13 9.93 -10.57
CA ARG A 55 1.42 8.66 -10.36
C ARG A 55 2.29 7.65 -9.62
N VAL A 56 1.73 7.05 -8.59
CA VAL A 56 2.42 6.05 -7.74
C VAL A 56 1.68 4.71 -7.79
N LEU A 57 2.40 3.65 -8.10
CA LEU A 57 1.91 2.28 -7.98
C LEU A 57 2.39 1.68 -6.66
N ASN A 58 1.45 1.28 -5.82
CA ASN A 58 1.72 0.58 -4.56
C ASN A 58 1.27 -0.87 -4.69
N THR A 59 2.21 -1.80 -4.77
CA THR A 59 1.94 -3.23 -4.81
C THR A 59 1.99 -3.82 -3.41
N PHE A 60 1.19 -4.87 -3.16
CA PHE A 60 1.01 -5.45 -1.82
C PHE A 60 0.55 -4.39 -0.82
N ALA A 61 -0.40 -3.56 -1.25
CA ALA A 61 -0.73 -2.28 -0.62
C ALA A 61 -1.36 -2.40 0.76
N HIS A 62 -1.89 -3.58 1.11
CA HIS A 62 -2.56 -3.81 2.39
C HIS A 62 -3.63 -2.73 2.66
N ALA A 63 -3.62 -2.04 3.80
CA ALA A 63 -4.53 -0.94 4.11
C ALA A 63 -4.10 0.42 3.50
N GLY A 64 -3.15 0.43 2.57
CA GLY A 64 -2.77 1.60 1.79
C GLY A 64 -1.83 2.58 2.48
N GLY A 65 -1.07 2.17 3.50
CA GLY A 65 -0.20 3.08 4.23
C GLY A 65 0.74 3.92 3.35
N PHE A 66 1.38 3.30 2.36
CA PHE A 66 2.20 4.03 1.38
C PHE A 66 1.37 4.88 0.42
N SER A 67 0.20 4.38 -0.01
CA SER A 67 -0.67 5.12 -0.92
C SER A 67 -1.15 6.43 -0.30
N VAL A 68 -1.52 6.39 0.98
CA VAL A 68 -1.92 7.60 1.73
C VAL A 68 -0.76 8.57 1.85
N ALA A 69 0.44 8.09 2.22
CA ALA A 69 1.63 8.94 2.32
C ALA A 69 1.96 9.62 0.97
N ALA A 70 1.88 8.87 -0.14
CA ALA A 70 2.08 9.41 -1.48
C ALA A 70 1.01 10.43 -1.87
N ALA A 71 -0.25 10.15 -1.53
CA ALA A 71 -1.38 11.04 -1.83
C ALA A 71 -1.29 12.35 -1.04
N CYS A 72 -0.84 12.33 0.23
CA CYS A 72 -0.55 13.53 1.01
C CYS A 72 0.54 14.41 0.37
N ALA A 73 1.47 13.81 -0.38
CA ALA A 73 2.45 14.50 -1.21
C ALA A 73 1.93 14.91 -2.61
N GLY A 74 0.64 14.76 -2.88
CA GLY A 74 -0.02 15.19 -4.11
C GLY A 74 -0.05 14.16 -5.25
N ALA A 75 0.30 12.88 -4.99
CA ALA A 75 0.29 11.84 -6.01
C ALA A 75 -1.11 11.26 -6.26
N GLU A 76 -1.41 10.90 -7.50
CA GLU A 76 -2.43 9.90 -7.82
C GLU A 76 -1.90 8.50 -7.50
N THR A 77 -2.69 7.65 -6.86
CA THR A 77 -2.21 6.32 -6.46
C THR A 77 -3.03 5.19 -7.05
N VAL A 78 -2.33 4.12 -7.41
CA VAL A 78 -2.92 2.82 -7.74
C VAL A 78 -2.42 1.81 -6.71
N SER A 79 -3.34 1.24 -5.94
CA SER A 79 -3.06 0.27 -4.88
C SER A 79 -3.48 -1.12 -5.34
N ILE A 80 -2.57 -2.09 -5.28
CA ILE A 80 -2.85 -3.49 -5.62
C ILE A 80 -2.65 -4.36 -4.38
N ASP A 81 -3.65 -5.16 -4.03
CA ASP A 81 -3.54 -6.17 -2.99
C ASP A 81 -4.45 -7.35 -3.29
N LEU A 82 -4.09 -8.53 -2.80
CA LEU A 82 -4.90 -9.74 -2.92
C LEU A 82 -6.18 -9.65 -2.08
N SER A 83 -6.14 -8.92 -0.97
CA SER A 83 -7.22 -8.79 0.00
C SER A 83 -8.09 -7.58 -0.27
N SER A 84 -9.30 -7.80 -0.77
CA SER A 84 -10.32 -6.74 -0.89
C SER A 84 -10.67 -6.12 0.47
N GLN A 85 -10.62 -6.90 1.55
CA GLN A 85 -10.90 -6.44 2.91
C GLN A 85 -9.89 -5.37 3.37
N TRP A 86 -8.60 -5.53 3.03
CA TRP A 86 -7.61 -4.53 3.35
C TRP A 86 -7.73 -3.31 2.44
N LEU A 87 -7.88 -3.51 1.14
CA LEU A 87 -8.05 -2.40 0.18
C LEU A 87 -9.29 -1.55 0.43
N SER A 88 -10.38 -2.14 0.95
CA SER A 88 -11.59 -1.38 1.26
C SER A 88 -11.40 -0.30 2.34
N ARG A 89 -10.27 -0.32 3.05
CA ARG A 89 -9.90 0.69 4.05
C ARG A 89 -9.21 1.92 3.45
N VAL A 90 -8.64 1.79 2.25
CA VAL A 90 -7.89 2.88 1.59
C VAL A 90 -8.72 4.16 1.45
N PRO A 91 -9.98 4.14 0.98
CA PRO A 91 -10.80 5.35 0.90
C PRO A 91 -10.93 6.08 2.24
N ARG A 92 -11.19 5.34 3.32
CA ARG A 92 -11.27 5.91 4.67
C ARG A 92 -9.95 6.55 5.12
N GLN A 93 -8.83 5.92 4.80
CA GLN A 93 -7.51 6.48 5.10
C GLN A 93 -7.27 7.79 4.34
N MET A 94 -7.72 7.89 3.08
CA MET A 94 -7.65 9.13 2.29
C MET A 94 -8.50 10.24 2.91
N GLU A 95 -9.76 9.95 3.24
CA GLU A 95 -10.70 10.89 3.88
C GLU A 95 -10.15 11.46 5.20
N LEU A 96 -9.50 10.64 6.03
CA LEU A 96 -8.87 11.08 7.28
C LEU A 96 -7.79 12.15 7.09
N ASN A 97 -7.23 12.25 5.89
CA ASN A 97 -6.21 13.23 5.50
C ASN A 97 -6.79 14.34 4.60
N GLY A 98 -8.13 14.47 4.50
CA GLY A 98 -8.77 15.49 3.68
C GLY A 98 -8.62 15.25 2.17
N LEU A 99 -8.26 14.04 1.75
CA LEU A 99 -8.07 13.68 0.35
C LEU A 99 -9.36 13.13 -0.26
N ASP A 100 -9.59 13.40 -1.56
CA ASP A 100 -10.70 12.81 -2.30
C ASP A 100 -10.34 11.38 -2.74
N PRO A 101 -11.03 10.34 -2.24
CA PRO A 101 -10.72 8.96 -2.61
C PRO A 101 -10.88 8.65 -4.10
N ARG A 102 -11.65 9.44 -4.86
CA ARG A 102 -11.88 9.22 -6.29
C ARG A 102 -10.63 9.40 -7.16
N GLY A 103 -9.64 10.14 -6.67
CA GLY A 103 -8.31 10.26 -7.30
C GLY A 103 -7.40 9.04 -7.11
N HIS A 104 -7.89 7.98 -6.41
CA HIS A 104 -7.07 6.86 -6.00
C HIS A 104 -7.74 5.53 -6.35
N THR A 105 -7.03 4.67 -7.09
CA THR A 105 -7.56 3.41 -7.61
C THR A 105 -7.14 2.22 -6.75
N CYS A 106 -8.09 1.37 -6.37
CA CYS A 106 -7.82 0.11 -5.67
C CYS A 106 -8.12 -1.09 -6.58
N LEU A 107 -7.14 -1.95 -6.79
CA LEU A 107 -7.21 -3.12 -7.68
C LEU A 107 -7.03 -4.40 -6.86
N THR A 108 -8.12 -5.09 -6.59
CA THR A 108 -8.05 -6.39 -5.88
C THR A 108 -7.58 -7.49 -6.81
N GLY A 109 -6.58 -8.26 -6.38
CA GLY A 109 -6.10 -9.44 -7.10
C GLY A 109 -4.59 -9.66 -6.98
N ASP A 110 -4.12 -10.68 -7.69
CA ASP A 110 -2.71 -11.04 -7.73
C ASP A 110 -1.89 -9.94 -8.40
N VAL A 111 -0.79 -9.51 -7.73
CA VAL A 111 0.08 -8.43 -8.20
C VAL A 111 0.67 -8.75 -9.57
N PHE A 112 1.14 -9.98 -9.80
CA PHE A 112 1.72 -10.37 -11.09
C PHE A 112 0.70 -10.31 -12.24
N ASP A 113 -0.55 -10.67 -11.97
CA ASP A 113 -1.63 -10.57 -12.95
C ASP A 113 -1.94 -9.10 -13.27
N TRP A 114 -1.95 -8.22 -12.26
CA TRP A 114 -2.19 -6.80 -12.45
C TRP A 114 -1.02 -6.10 -13.16
N LEU A 115 0.23 -6.41 -12.82
CA LEU A 115 1.40 -5.84 -13.51
C LEU A 115 1.34 -6.13 -15.01
N ARG A 116 1.00 -7.39 -15.41
CA ARG A 116 0.82 -7.73 -16.83
C ARG A 116 -0.29 -6.93 -17.51
N ARG A 117 -1.43 -6.75 -16.83
CA ARG A 117 -2.56 -5.98 -17.35
C ARG A 117 -2.24 -4.51 -17.51
N LEU A 118 -1.58 -3.90 -16.51
CA LEU A 118 -1.16 -2.50 -16.55
C LEU A 118 -0.13 -2.25 -17.66
N ALA A 119 0.85 -3.13 -17.81
CA ALA A 119 1.83 -3.05 -18.88
C ALA A 119 1.17 -3.16 -20.28
N LYS A 120 0.21 -4.09 -20.46
CA LYS A 120 -0.55 -4.23 -21.71
C LYS A 120 -1.38 -2.98 -22.04
N ARG A 121 -1.82 -2.22 -21.02
CA ARG A 121 -2.57 -0.95 -21.18
C ARG A 121 -1.65 0.24 -21.43
N GLY A 122 -0.33 0.06 -21.39
CA GLY A 122 0.64 1.14 -21.54
C GLY A 122 0.71 2.09 -20.33
N GLU A 123 0.22 1.66 -19.17
CA GLU A 123 0.28 2.47 -17.94
C GLU A 123 1.71 2.78 -17.54
N ARG A 124 1.94 3.96 -16.96
CA ARG A 124 3.24 4.42 -16.48
C ARG A 124 3.11 5.08 -15.12
N PHE A 125 4.14 4.91 -14.29
CA PHE A 125 4.21 5.43 -12.93
C PHE A 125 5.56 6.09 -12.67
N ASP A 126 5.53 7.19 -11.92
CA ASP A 126 6.74 7.91 -11.52
C ASP A 126 7.45 7.21 -10.36
N LEU A 127 6.68 6.47 -9.56
CA LEU A 127 7.19 5.64 -8.48
C LEU A 127 6.43 4.33 -8.40
N ILE A 128 7.17 3.23 -8.19
CA ILE A 128 6.60 1.90 -7.94
C ILE A 128 7.13 1.38 -6.60
N ILE A 129 6.22 1.07 -5.69
CA ILE A 129 6.52 0.55 -4.36
C ILE A 129 6.35 -0.96 -4.37
N LEU A 130 7.40 -1.68 -3.99
CA LEU A 130 7.47 -3.12 -3.91
C LEU A 130 7.76 -3.53 -2.47
N ASP A 131 6.71 -3.82 -1.70
CA ASP A 131 6.80 -4.26 -0.30
C ASP A 131 6.08 -5.62 -0.11
N PRO A 132 6.56 -6.67 -0.80
CA PRO A 132 5.91 -7.98 -0.72
C PRO A 132 6.14 -8.64 0.64
N PRO A 133 5.21 -9.49 1.08
CA PRO A 133 5.45 -10.36 2.23
C PRO A 133 6.61 -11.33 1.95
N SER A 134 7.29 -11.81 2.99
CA SER A 134 8.37 -12.79 2.83
C SER A 134 7.88 -14.05 2.11
N THR A 135 6.63 -14.48 2.41
CA THR A 135 5.94 -15.60 1.77
C THR A 135 4.44 -15.34 1.70
N SER A 136 3.79 -15.82 0.64
CA SER A 136 2.33 -15.81 0.54
C SER A 136 1.82 -16.92 -0.37
N VAL A 137 0.50 -17.14 -0.36
CA VAL A 137 -0.19 -18.05 -1.28
C VAL A 137 -1.13 -17.21 -2.14
N GLY A 138 -0.82 -17.10 -3.43
CA GLY A 138 -1.63 -16.37 -4.41
C GLY A 138 -2.93 -17.11 -4.78
N THR A 139 -3.76 -16.47 -5.61
CA THR A 139 -5.10 -16.94 -6.01
C THR A 139 -5.14 -18.34 -6.63
N LYS A 140 -4.08 -18.78 -7.27
CA LYS A 140 -3.98 -20.12 -7.93
C LYS A 140 -3.13 -21.09 -7.13
N ARG A 141 -3.06 -20.96 -5.79
CA ARG A 141 -2.18 -21.74 -4.92
C ARG A 141 -0.68 -21.67 -5.31
N LYS A 142 -0.30 -20.72 -6.15
CA LYS A 142 1.10 -20.44 -6.46
C LYS A 142 1.73 -19.84 -5.21
N ARG A 143 2.73 -20.50 -4.66
CA ARG A 143 3.48 -19.98 -3.51
C ARG A 143 4.42 -18.89 -3.99
N TRP A 144 4.36 -17.74 -3.37
CA TRP A 144 5.32 -16.65 -3.48
C TRP A 144 6.39 -16.79 -2.40
N SER A 145 7.62 -16.51 -2.76
CA SER A 145 8.74 -16.36 -1.84
C SER A 145 9.60 -15.18 -2.29
N ALA A 146 9.78 -14.18 -1.44
CA ALA A 146 10.60 -13.02 -1.77
C ALA A 146 12.02 -13.43 -2.20
N ALA A 147 12.64 -14.41 -1.53
CA ALA A 147 13.98 -14.88 -1.86
C ALA A 147 14.11 -15.44 -3.28
N LYS A 148 13.04 -15.97 -3.87
CA LYS A 148 13.07 -16.61 -5.19
C LYS A 148 12.45 -15.74 -6.30
N ASP A 149 11.36 -15.05 -5.97
CA ASP A 149 10.47 -14.45 -6.98
C ASP A 149 10.65 -12.92 -7.07
N TYR A 150 11.43 -12.29 -6.17
CA TYR A 150 11.65 -10.84 -6.18
C TYR A 150 12.32 -10.33 -7.47
N PRO A 151 13.32 -11.01 -8.06
CA PRO A 151 13.88 -10.59 -9.34
C PRO A 151 12.82 -10.51 -10.44
N GLN A 152 11.94 -11.51 -10.55
CA GLN A 152 10.84 -11.51 -11.51
C GLN A 152 9.86 -10.35 -11.26
N LEU A 153 9.58 -10.02 -9.98
CA LEU A 153 8.73 -8.89 -9.63
C LEU A 153 9.33 -7.59 -10.14
N ILE A 154 10.64 -7.37 -9.94
CA ILE A 154 11.35 -6.19 -10.45
C ILE A 154 11.24 -6.13 -11.98
N GLU A 155 11.61 -7.20 -12.70
CA GLU A 155 11.57 -7.25 -14.16
C GLU A 155 10.19 -6.86 -14.71
N MET A 156 9.12 -7.31 -14.06
CA MET A 156 7.75 -7.00 -14.47
C MET A 156 7.32 -5.56 -14.20
N THR A 157 7.99 -4.85 -13.31
CA THR A 157 7.71 -3.43 -13.03
C THR A 157 8.47 -2.47 -13.94
N LEU A 158 9.62 -2.87 -14.49
CA LEU A 158 10.42 -2.00 -15.36
C LEU A 158 9.63 -1.39 -16.53
N PRO A 159 8.78 -2.16 -17.27
CA PRO A 159 7.96 -1.61 -18.34
C PRO A 159 6.91 -0.60 -17.87
N LEU A 160 6.64 -0.51 -16.58
CA LEU A 160 5.64 0.39 -15.98
C LEU A 160 6.26 1.70 -15.46
N LEU A 161 7.58 1.80 -15.42
CA LEU A 161 8.22 3.04 -15.00
C LEU A 161 8.12 4.11 -16.10
N ALA A 162 7.75 5.32 -15.70
CA ALA A 162 7.87 6.50 -16.53
C ALA A 162 9.36 6.86 -16.74
N PRO A 163 9.72 7.62 -17.77
CA PRO A 163 11.08 8.14 -17.93
C PRO A 163 11.54 8.89 -16.67
N GLY A 164 12.63 8.45 -16.06
CA GLY A 164 13.12 8.99 -14.78
C GLY A 164 12.39 8.52 -13.53
N GLY A 165 11.44 7.59 -13.66
CA GLY A 165 10.73 6.94 -12.54
C GLY A 165 11.65 6.07 -11.69
N ARG A 166 11.17 5.77 -10.50
CA ARG A 166 11.92 5.00 -9.47
C ARG A 166 11.10 3.83 -8.94
#